data_26046cbf2f14b47646cf94823d9b141b
#
_entry.id   26046cbf2f14b47646cf94823d9b141b
#
_cell.length_a   1.000
_cell.length_b   1.000
_cell.length_c   1.000
_cell.angle_alpha   90.00
_cell.angle_beta   90.00
_cell.angle_gamma   90.00
#
_symmetry.space_group_name_H-M   'P 1'
#
loop_
_entity.id
_entity.type
_entity.pdbx_description
1 polymer ?
#
loop_
_entity_poly.entity_id
_entity_poly.type
_entity_poly.pdbx_seq_one_letter_code
_entity_poly.pdbx_strand_id
1 'polypeptide(L)'
;MIRSYFKVGSWTGISRVFGLLRDIITTGLLGTSSGLHDIFVVVLKIPNVFRRFFAEGAFSQAFIPIYNEYQEHKSTEEIKEFINNLAGTLLSFLFIFTMIALFFAPIFIFIFAPGFYFDPIKKDLAVNVLRIMFPYLGLISLVAFAGGIQNSHQRFSLPAATPIIFNLCIIFSAFTLAPLFSIPIIGLAWGVLLAGIIQLLIQLAPLSQIDRLPIPRIGLQNEGVKKVFILMLPAIIAGGVAQINLLIDTVFASLLMTGSPTWLYVSDRLIQFPLGIFAIAIGTVLLPSLSSANQRGDLTLYKEQLRKSQRLVMFLAIPSVIGLALCSEHLISTLFQRGEFFYTDVTQASKSLIAFSFGLPFFMMMKVLVPAFFSRKDTKTPMYAALAALALNIILNYYFAFTLGYGHIGLAFASSISALLSTGILYTILVKGNYIQLTSPLNRFNLAVILGSISVILFLIYGPFNINFNSLSFIDRLITLSLEVAISILLYLLITRAIFGKKLQELF
;
A
#
# COMPACT_ATOMS: atom_id res chain seq x y z
N MET A 1 7.22 -24.77 -7.94
CA MET A 1 6.84 -23.38 -8.19
C MET A 1 5.39 -23.04 -7.78
N ILE A 2 4.33 -23.68 -8.32
CA ILE A 2 2.91 -23.34 -8.01
C ILE A 2 2.62 -23.38 -6.49
N ARG A 3 3.08 -24.41 -5.76
CA ARG A 3 2.94 -24.49 -4.29
C ARG A 3 3.58 -23.30 -3.55
N SER A 4 4.69 -22.78 -4.04
CA SER A 4 5.38 -21.63 -3.41
C SER A 4 4.60 -20.33 -3.65
N TYR A 5 4.07 -20.11 -4.85
CA TYR A 5 3.20 -18.95 -5.14
C TYR A 5 1.92 -18.96 -4.30
N PHE A 6 1.29 -20.13 -4.17
CA PHE A 6 0.10 -20.27 -3.32
C PHE A 6 0.40 -19.98 -1.85
N LYS A 7 1.52 -20.50 -1.31
CA LYS A 7 1.95 -20.22 0.07
C LYS A 7 2.20 -18.71 0.29
N VAL A 8 2.96 -18.06 -0.59
CA VAL A 8 3.24 -16.62 -0.48
C VAL A 8 1.94 -15.81 -0.57
N GLY A 9 1.06 -16.14 -1.52
CA GLY A 9 -0.25 -15.50 -1.66
C GLY A 9 -1.13 -15.63 -0.41
N SER A 10 -1.17 -16.84 0.20
CA SER A 10 -1.92 -17.10 1.43
C SER A 10 -1.37 -16.28 2.61
N TRP A 11 -0.05 -16.25 2.81
CA TRP A 11 0.58 -15.42 3.85
C TRP A 11 0.30 -13.93 3.65
N THR A 12 0.34 -13.46 2.41
CA THR A 12 0.01 -12.07 2.08
C THR A 12 -1.46 -11.74 2.39
N GLY A 13 -2.38 -12.65 2.07
CA GLY A 13 -3.81 -12.51 2.40
C GLY A 13 -4.05 -12.43 3.92
N ILE A 14 -3.46 -13.37 4.67
CA ILE A 14 -3.52 -13.38 6.15
C ILE A 14 -2.94 -12.08 6.72
N SER A 15 -1.80 -11.62 6.21
CA SER A 15 -1.18 -10.37 6.64
C SER A 15 -2.08 -9.15 6.45
N ARG A 16 -2.88 -9.10 5.38
CA ARG A 16 -3.83 -8.01 5.13
C ARG A 16 -4.97 -8.00 6.15
N VAL A 17 -5.48 -9.20 6.51
CA VAL A 17 -6.51 -9.32 7.55
C VAL A 17 -5.97 -8.84 8.90
N PHE A 18 -4.79 -9.30 9.33
CA PHE A 18 -4.16 -8.81 10.56
C PHE A 18 -3.80 -7.34 10.50
N GLY A 19 -3.44 -6.82 9.34
CA GLY A 19 -3.22 -5.39 9.13
C GLY A 19 -4.48 -4.56 9.34
N LEU A 20 -5.63 -5.01 8.81
CA LEU A 20 -6.91 -4.35 9.05
C LEU A 20 -7.31 -4.43 10.53
N LEU A 21 -7.15 -5.60 11.16
CA LEU A 21 -7.46 -5.78 12.59
C LEU A 21 -6.62 -4.86 13.46
N ARG A 22 -5.32 -4.74 13.18
CA ARG A 22 -4.44 -3.76 13.83
C ARG A 22 -4.98 -2.34 13.69
N ASP A 23 -5.33 -1.94 12.46
CA ASP A 23 -5.81 -0.58 12.18
C ASP A 23 -7.12 -0.29 12.94
N ILE A 24 -8.04 -1.25 12.98
CA ILE A 24 -9.28 -1.16 13.75
C ILE A 24 -8.99 -0.94 15.25
N ILE A 25 -8.06 -1.72 15.82
CA ILE A 25 -7.72 -1.67 17.25
C ILE A 25 -7.00 -0.36 17.58
N THR A 26 -5.99 0.04 16.77
CA THR A 26 -5.24 1.27 17.05
C THR A 26 -6.08 2.52 16.86
N THR A 27 -6.96 2.55 15.87
CA THR A 27 -7.89 3.66 15.64
C THR A 27 -8.89 3.77 16.81
N GLY A 28 -9.45 2.64 17.24
CA GLY A 28 -10.37 2.61 18.39
C GLY A 28 -9.72 2.96 19.73
N LEU A 29 -8.43 2.64 19.90
CA LEU A 29 -7.68 2.95 21.12
C LEU A 29 -7.28 4.43 21.21
N LEU A 30 -6.80 5.00 20.11
CA LEU A 30 -6.21 6.34 20.12
C LEU A 30 -7.19 7.44 19.72
N GLY A 31 -8.19 7.12 18.89
CA GLY A 31 -9.16 8.07 18.37
C GLY A 31 -8.56 9.22 17.58
N THR A 32 -9.41 10.20 17.26
CA THR A 32 -9.02 11.38 16.47
C THR A 32 -9.05 12.67 17.30
N SER A 33 -9.91 12.75 18.32
CA SER A 33 -10.15 13.97 19.11
C SER A 33 -8.90 14.54 19.76
N SER A 34 -8.04 13.65 20.29
CA SER A 34 -6.75 14.02 20.89
C SER A 34 -5.61 14.20 19.86
N GLY A 35 -5.82 13.79 18.60
CA GLY A 35 -4.79 13.74 17.57
C GLY A 35 -3.73 12.64 17.75
N LEU A 36 -3.91 11.73 18.73
CA LEU A 36 -2.95 10.66 19.00
C LEU A 36 -2.83 9.69 17.82
N HIS A 37 -3.96 9.30 17.21
CA HIS A 37 -3.91 8.42 16.06
C HIS A 37 -3.32 9.12 14.82
N ASP A 38 -3.54 10.42 14.66
CA ASP A 38 -2.89 11.21 13.61
C ASP A 38 -1.37 11.15 13.73
N ILE A 39 -0.85 11.36 14.96
CA ILE A 39 0.59 11.27 15.23
C ILE A 39 1.08 9.85 14.95
N PHE A 40 0.37 8.82 15.42
CA PHE A 40 0.75 7.42 15.19
C PHE A 40 0.89 7.10 13.71
N VAL A 41 -0.11 7.41 12.90
CA VAL A 41 -0.14 7.11 11.46
C VAL A 41 0.94 7.88 10.71
N VAL A 42 1.09 9.18 11.00
CA VAL A 42 2.06 10.04 10.31
C VAL A 42 3.49 9.67 10.68
N VAL A 43 3.78 9.50 11.97
CA VAL A 43 5.12 9.15 12.45
C VAL A 43 5.53 7.76 11.97
N LEU A 44 4.61 6.79 11.97
CA LEU A 44 4.88 5.44 11.45
C LEU A 44 5.23 5.44 9.95
N LYS A 45 4.70 6.39 9.15
CA LYS A 45 5.05 6.52 7.74
C LYS A 45 6.52 6.87 7.54
N ILE A 46 7.15 7.62 8.45
CA ILE A 46 8.54 8.08 8.30
C ILE A 46 9.51 6.90 8.18
N PRO A 47 9.66 5.99 9.17
CA PRO A 47 10.53 4.82 9.01
C PRO A 47 10.06 3.90 7.86
N ASN A 48 8.76 3.84 7.55
CA ASN A 48 8.26 3.01 6.45
C ASN A 48 8.67 3.51 5.06
N VAL A 49 8.82 4.81 4.85
CA VAL A 49 9.37 5.36 3.61
C VAL A 49 10.82 4.93 3.42
N PHE A 50 11.64 5.09 4.46
CA PHE A 50 13.04 4.66 4.43
C PHE A 50 13.18 3.14 4.32
N ARG A 51 12.28 2.36 4.93
CA ARG A 51 12.22 0.90 4.78
C ARG A 51 12.09 0.47 3.31
N ARG A 52 11.31 1.19 2.50
CA ARG A 52 11.19 0.88 1.06
C ARG A 52 12.48 1.13 0.29
N PHE A 53 13.33 2.04 0.75
CA PHE A 53 14.65 2.27 0.16
C PHE A 53 15.66 1.22 0.63
N PHE A 54 15.77 1.00 1.92
CA PHE A 54 16.85 0.22 2.53
C PHE A 54 16.51 -1.25 2.78
N ALA A 55 15.24 -1.65 2.70
CA ALA A 55 14.83 -3.02 3.01
C ALA A 55 14.15 -3.74 1.84
N GLU A 56 13.10 -3.20 1.25
CA GLU A 56 12.23 -3.96 0.34
C GLU A 56 12.50 -3.70 -1.14
N GLY A 57 12.76 -2.46 -1.52
CA GLY A 57 12.87 -2.06 -2.94
C GLY A 57 14.30 -2.17 -3.46
N ALA A 58 15.06 -1.09 -3.32
CA ALA A 58 16.38 -0.94 -3.90
C ALA A 58 17.39 -1.97 -3.38
N PHE A 59 17.34 -2.27 -2.08
CA PHE A 59 18.25 -3.25 -1.48
C PHE A 59 18.05 -4.65 -2.07
N SER A 60 16.84 -5.17 -2.09
CA SER A 60 16.58 -6.52 -2.60
C SER A 60 16.91 -6.64 -4.09
N GLN A 61 16.66 -5.59 -4.88
CA GLN A 61 16.99 -5.56 -6.31
C GLN A 61 18.50 -5.56 -6.57
N ALA A 62 19.29 -4.93 -5.68
CA ALA A 62 20.74 -4.90 -5.79
C ALA A 62 21.40 -6.17 -5.18
N PHE A 63 20.91 -6.62 -4.03
CA PHE A 63 21.53 -7.71 -3.28
C PHE A 63 21.31 -9.09 -3.91
N ILE A 64 20.08 -9.45 -4.28
CA ILE A 64 19.73 -10.80 -4.73
C ILE A 64 20.55 -11.24 -5.96
N PRO A 65 20.71 -10.44 -7.03
CA PRO A 65 21.51 -10.82 -8.18
C PRO A 65 22.99 -11.07 -7.83
N ILE A 66 23.58 -10.19 -6.99
CA ILE A 66 24.98 -10.32 -6.58
C ILE A 66 25.18 -11.55 -5.68
N TYR A 67 24.24 -11.78 -4.76
CA TYR A 67 24.31 -12.94 -3.91
C TYR A 67 24.20 -14.26 -4.69
N ASN A 68 23.34 -14.32 -5.71
CA ASN A 68 23.22 -15.48 -6.59
C ASN A 68 24.49 -15.66 -7.45
N GLU A 69 25.11 -14.57 -7.95
CA GLU A 69 26.39 -14.61 -8.63
C GLU A 69 27.49 -15.22 -7.74
N TYR A 70 27.52 -14.82 -6.45
CA TYR A 70 28.45 -15.40 -5.48
C TYR A 70 28.17 -16.88 -5.22
N GLN A 71 26.89 -17.28 -5.14
CA GLN A 71 26.53 -18.70 -4.97
C GLN A 71 26.97 -19.60 -6.15
N GLU A 72 26.99 -19.08 -7.37
CA GLU A 72 27.35 -19.82 -8.57
C GLU A 72 28.85 -19.89 -8.81
N HIS A 73 29.62 -18.85 -8.43
CA HIS A 73 31.00 -18.69 -8.86
C HIS A 73 32.02 -18.62 -7.73
N LYS A 74 31.62 -18.55 -6.45
CA LYS A 74 32.50 -18.32 -5.33
C LYS A 74 32.49 -19.47 -4.31
N SER A 75 33.59 -19.61 -3.57
CA SER A 75 33.69 -20.59 -2.50
C SER A 75 32.73 -20.27 -1.33
N THR A 76 32.46 -21.28 -0.49
CA THR A 76 31.60 -21.10 0.70
C THR A 76 32.16 -20.03 1.64
N GLU A 77 33.50 -19.96 1.75
CA GLU A 77 34.22 -18.99 2.58
C GLU A 77 34.05 -17.57 2.06
N GLU A 78 34.21 -17.37 0.74
CA GLU A 78 34.00 -16.06 0.09
C GLU A 78 32.52 -15.57 0.20
N ILE A 79 31.56 -16.50 0.11
CA ILE A 79 30.14 -16.19 0.31
C ILE A 79 29.91 -15.76 1.75
N LYS A 80 30.43 -16.46 2.74
CA LYS A 80 30.32 -16.09 4.16
C LYS A 80 30.98 -14.75 4.44
N GLU A 81 32.17 -14.53 3.87
CA GLU A 81 32.89 -13.26 3.99
C GLU A 81 32.03 -12.10 3.40
N PHE A 82 31.48 -12.27 2.21
CA PHE A 82 30.59 -11.28 1.59
C PHE A 82 29.37 -10.98 2.48
N ILE A 83 28.67 -12.02 2.98
CA ILE A 83 27.52 -11.87 3.87
C ILE A 83 27.90 -11.12 5.15
N ASN A 84 29.01 -11.48 5.78
CA ASN A 84 29.49 -10.87 7.02
C ASN A 84 29.86 -9.40 6.80
N ASN A 85 30.58 -9.10 5.72
CA ASN A 85 31.00 -7.75 5.36
C ASN A 85 29.82 -6.86 4.98
N LEU A 86 28.84 -7.39 4.24
CA LEU A 86 27.62 -6.67 3.90
C LEU A 86 26.75 -6.43 5.14
N ALA A 87 26.56 -7.44 5.99
CA ALA A 87 25.79 -7.30 7.23
C ALA A 87 26.37 -6.22 8.15
N GLY A 88 27.70 -6.25 8.38
CA GLY A 88 28.35 -5.26 9.23
C GLY A 88 28.36 -3.86 8.63
N THR A 89 28.59 -3.73 7.33
CA THR A 89 28.55 -2.43 6.64
C THR A 89 27.13 -1.84 6.65
N LEU A 90 26.11 -2.66 6.34
CA LEU A 90 24.70 -2.26 6.38
C LEU A 90 24.28 -1.86 7.80
N LEU A 91 24.64 -2.66 8.80
CA LEU A 91 24.36 -2.38 10.21
C LEU A 91 25.00 -1.05 10.65
N SER A 92 26.27 -0.82 10.31
CA SER A 92 26.96 0.42 10.65
C SER A 92 26.33 1.63 9.98
N PHE A 93 26.01 1.53 8.70
CA PHE A 93 25.31 2.59 7.97
C PHE A 93 23.95 2.91 8.60
N LEU A 94 23.14 1.87 8.87
CA LEU A 94 21.79 2.03 9.46
C LEU A 94 21.88 2.55 10.90
N PHE A 95 22.89 2.14 11.66
CA PHE A 95 23.14 2.66 13.00
C PHE A 95 23.45 4.17 12.99
N ILE A 96 24.41 4.60 12.13
CA ILE A 96 24.74 6.00 11.97
C ILE A 96 23.51 6.80 11.51
N PHE A 97 22.79 6.29 10.52
CA PHE A 97 21.58 6.95 10.01
C PHE A 97 20.50 7.06 11.10
N THR A 98 20.33 6.01 11.91
CA THR A 98 19.41 6.03 13.05
C THR A 98 19.84 7.07 14.08
N MET A 99 21.13 7.14 14.44
CA MET A 99 21.62 8.14 15.39
C MET A 99 21.39 9.57 14.88
N ILE A 100 21.66 9.82 13.59
CA ILE A 100 21.36 11.11 12.96
C ILE A 100 19.86 11.41 13.05
N ALA A 101 19.00 10.45 12.74
CA ALA A 101 17.56 10.64 12.77
C ALA A 101 17.02 10.86 14.19
N LEU A 102 17.57 10.20 15.21
CA LEU A 102 17.21 10.41 16.62
C LEU A 102 17.62 11.80 17.10
N PHE A 103 18.81 12.27 16.72
CA PHE A 103 19.30 13.60 17.08
C PHE A 103 18.49 14.69 16.37
N PHE A 104 18.26 14.52 15.06
CA PHE A 104 17.52 15.46 14.23
C PHE A 104 16.02 15.14 14.09
N ALA A 105 15.44 14.37 15.02
CA ALA A 105 14.02 14.00 14.98
C ALA A 105 13.06 15.19 14.81
N PRO A 106 13.27 16.37 15.43
CA PRO A 106 12.46 17.56 15.18
C PRO A 106 12.46 18.00 13.70
N ILE A 107 13.61 17.88 13.01
CA ILE A 107 13.73 18.25 11.59
C ILE A 107 12.94 17.24 10.73
N PHE A 108 12.97 15.95 11.06
CA PHE A 108 12.13 14.96 10.38
C PHE A 108 10.64 15.27 10.55
N ILE A 109 10.20 15.64 11.76
CA ILE A 109 8.80 16.05 11.97
C ILE A 109 8.49 17.32 11.17
N PHE A 110 9.39 18.31 11.11
CA PHE A 110 9.21 19.50 10.28
C PHE A 110 9.04 19.18 8.80
N ILE A 111 9.85 18.27 8.26
CA ILE A 111 9.80 17.89 6.83
C ILE A 111 8.55 17.07 6.50
N PHE A 112 8.19 16.08 7.34
CA PHE A 112 7.15 15.10 7.05
C PHE A 112 5.76 15.46 7.59
N ALA A 113 5.71 16.34 8.61
CA ALA A 113 4.48 16.76 9.27
C ALA A 113 4.61 18.19 9.83
N PRO A 114 4.80 19.21 8.98
CA PRO A 114 4.99 20.59 9.43
C PRO A 114 3.84 21.09 10.32
N GLY A 115 2.60 20.65 10.09
CA GLY A 115 1.48 21.01 10.95
C GLY A 115 1.63 20.53 12.39
N PHE A 116 2.28 19.39 12.62
CA PHE A 116 2.60 18.94 13.98
C PHE A 116 3.76 19.72 14.57
N TYR A 117 4.74 20.13 13.75
CA TYR A 117 5.90 20.89 14.20
C TYR A 117 5.52 22.28 14.76
N PHE A 118 4.50 22.92 14.18
CA PHE A 118 4.02 24.24 14.63
C PHE A 118 3.06 24.18 15.83
N ASP A 119 2.58 22.98 16.21
CA ASP A 119 1.82 22.76 17.43
C ASP A 119 2.76 22.21 18.52
N PRO A 120 3.07 22.96 19.59
CA PRO A 120 4.07 22.55 20.59
C PRO A 120 3.76 21.21 21.23
N ILE A 121 2.49 20.92 21.53
CA ILE A 121 2.06 19.68 22.20
C ILE A 121 2.25 18.49 21.24
N LYS A 122 1.79 18.62 20.00
CA LYS A 122 1.92 17.56 18.98
C LYS A 122 3.37 17.36 18.59
N LYS A 123 4.18 18.43 18.51
CA LYS A 123 5.61 18.38 18.19
C LYS A 123 6.36 17.48 19.17
N ASP A 124 6.28 17.80 20.46
CA ASP A 124 7.04 17.07 21.47
C ASP A 124 6.65 15.61 21.52
N LEU A 125 5.35 15.31 21.42
CA LEU A 125 4.88 13.94 21.38
C LEU A 125 5.31 13.22 20.09
N ALA A 126 5.17 13.84 18.92
CA ALA A 126 5.58 13.26 17.65
C ALA A 126 7.08 12.98 17.59
N VAL A 127 7.92 13.90 18.11
CA VAL A 127 9.37 13.72 18.22
C VAL A 127 9.70 12.53 19.13
N ASN A 128 9.06 12.43 20.30
CA ASN A 128 9.31 11.32 21.23
C ASN A 128 8.87 9.98 20.63
N VAL A 129 7.70 9.92 20.01
CA VAL A 129 7.20 8.73 19.32
C VAL A 129 8.12 8.33 18.17
N LEU A 130 8.62 9.29 17.37
CA LEU A 130 9.57 9.04 16.30
C LEU A 130 10.88 8.45 16.83
N ARG A 131 11.43 9.04 17.93
CA ARG A 131 12.65 8.53 18.54
C ARG A 131 12.52 7.06 18.98
N ILE A 132 11.37 6.65 19.49
CA ILE A 132 11.12 5.24 19.88
C ILE A 132 10.96 4.36 18.65
N MET A 133 10.24 4.81 17.62
CA MET A 133 9.93 4.01 16.43
C MET A 133 11.08 3.93 15.43
N PHE A 134 11.94 4.95 15.31
CA PHE A 134 12.90 5.05 14.21
C PHE A 134 13.93 3.90 14.18
N PRO A 135 14.43 3.36 15.32
CA PRO A 135 15.33 2.21 15.31
C PRO A 135 14.75 0.95 14.66
N TYR A 136 13.43 0.85 14.55
CA TYR A 136 12.76 -0.19 13.77
C TYR A 136 13.27 -0.28 12.32
N LEU A 137 13.68 0.86 11.72
CA LEU A 137 14.25 0.88 10.37
C LEU A 137 15.49 -0.02 10.25
N GLY A 138 16.41 0.06 11.20
CA GLY A 138 17.60 -0.78 11.22
C GLY A 138 17.25 -2.26 11.32
N LEU A 139 16.34 -2.60 12.23
CA LEU A 139 15.89 -3.97 12.45
C LEU A 139 15.20 -4.56 11.22
N ILE A 140 14.27 -3.85 10.62
CA ILE A 140 13.52 -4.35 9.45
C ILE A 140 14.40 -4.43 8.19
N SER A 141 15.46 -3.61 8.09
CA SER A 141 16.42 -3.70 6.99
C SER A 141 17.27 -4.98 7.12
N LEU A 142 17.66 -5.36 8.34
CA LEU A 142 18.33 -6.64 8.61
C LEU A 142 17.39 -7.83 8.38
N VAL A 143 16.10 -7.70 8.70
CA VAL A 143 15.08 -8.71 8.38
C VAL A 143 14.95 -8.89 6.87
N ALA A 144 14.98 -7.82 6.09
CA ALA A 144 14.93 -7.89 4.63
C ALA A 144 16.20 -8.52 4.05
N PHE A 145 17.38 -8.21 4.61
CA PHE A 145 18.63 -8.86 4.27
C PHE A 145 18.57 -10.38 4.51
N ALA A 146 18.12 -10.79 5.70
CA ALA A 146 17.92 -12.20 6.05
C ALA A 146 16.89 -12.88 5.12
N GLY A 147 15.80 -12.19 4.80
CA GLY A 147 14.77 -12.63 3.86
C GLY A 147 15.31 -12.78 2.44
N GLY A 148 16.18 -11.88 1.99
CA GLY A 148 16.88 -11.96 0.70
C GLY A 148 17.72 -13.23 0.57
N ILE A 149 18.51 -13.56 1.59
CA ILE A 149 19.28 -14.81 1.65
C ILE A 149 18.33 -16.02 1.59
N GLN A 150 17.28 -16.05 2.41
CA GLN A 150 16.31 -17.15 2.43
C GLN A 150 15.59 -17.34 1.08
N ASN A 151 15.20 -16.24 0.43
CA ASN A 151 14.56 -16.28 -0.88
C ASN A 151 15.48 -16.88 -1.95
N SER A 152 16.77 -16.56 -1.94
CA SER A 152 17.76 -17.16 -2.84
C SER A 152 17.95 -18.66 -2.58
N HIS A 153 17.67 -19.13 -1.36
CA HIS A 153 17.60 -20.55 -1.01
C HIS A 153 16.20 -21.18 -1.14
N GLN A 154 15.28 -20.53 -1.87
CA GLN A 154 13.88 -20.98 -2.09
C GLN A 154 13.03 -21.14 -0.82
N ARG A 155 13.42 -20.48 0.27
CA ARG A 155 12.68 -20.47 1.55
C ARG A 155 11.82 -19.20 1.68
N PHE A 156 10.68 -19.16 0.98
CA PHE A 156 9.82 -17.98 0.85
C PHE A 156 8.82 -17.78 2.00
N SER A 157 8.52 -18.85 2.77
CA SER A 157 7.38 -18.83 3.71
C SER A 157 7.58 -17.84 4.85
N LEU A 158 8.74 -17.83 5.49
CA LEU A 158 8.99 -16.95 6.64
C LEU A 158 9.14 -15.48 6.25
N PRO A 159 9.90 -15.12 5.19
CA PRO A 159 9.89 -13.75 4.70
C PRO A 159 8.49 -13.22 4.37
N ALA A 160 7.62 -14.04 3.75
CA ALA A 160 6.25 -13.68 3.44
C ALA A 160 5.34 -13.54 4.67
N ALA A 161 5.62 -14.29 5.75
CA ALA A 161 4.86 -14.24 7.01
C ALA A 161 5.29 -13.08 7.94
N THR A 162 6.49 -12.53 7.73
CA THR A 162 7.07 -11.48 8.59
C THR A 162 6.13 -10.27 8.87
N PRO A 163 5.35 -9.74 7.91
CA PRO A 163 4.42 -8.65 8.19
C PRO A 163 3.28 -9.02 9.17
N ILE A 164 2.95 -10.31 9.30
CA ILE A 164 1.95 -10.77 10.29
C ILE A 164 2.48 -10.53 11.71
N ILE A 165 3.77 -10.84 11.94
CA ILE A 165 4.42 -10.64 13.24
C ILE A 165 4.37 -9.17 13.64
N PHE A 166 4.63 -8.25 12.70
CA PHE A 166 4.51 -6.82 12.93
C PHE A 166 3.10 -6.42 13.41
N ASN A 167 2.08 -6.90 12.71
CA ASN A 167 0.70 -6.59 13.07
C ASN A 167 0.32 -7.19 14.42
N LEU A 168 0.71 -8.43 14.70
CA LEU A 168 0.45 -9.08 15.98
C LEU A 168 1.15 -8.38 17.16
N CYS A 169 2.39 -7.92 16.98
CA CYS A 169 3.10 -7.18 18.03
C CYS A 169 2.41 -5.85 18.37
N ILE A 170 1.93 -5.11 17.38
CA ILE A 170 1.19 -3.87 17.62
C ILE A 170 -0.14 -4.16 18.27
N ILE A 171 -0.89 -5.19 17.83
CA ILE A 171 -2.13 -5.62 18.49
C ILE A 171 -1.87 -6.01 19.94
N PHE A 172 -0.86 -6.83 20.18
CA PHE A 172 -0.45 -7.21 21.54
C PHE A 172 -0.11 -5.97 22.37
N SER A 173 0.67 -5.05 21.83
CA SER A 173 1.06 -3.81 22.51
C SER A 173 -0.13 -2.90 22.83
N ALA A 174 -1.17 -2.90 22.01
CA ALA A 174 -2.39 -2.13 22.29
C ALA A 174 -3.10 -2.60 23.56
N PHE A 175 -3.06 -3.90 23.87
CA PHE A 175 -3.70 -4.46 25.05
C PHE A 175 -2.78 -4.58 26.29
N THR A 176 -1.47 -4.63 26.09
CA THR A 176 -0.52 -4.88 27.20
C THR A 176 0.38 -3.68 27.50
N LEU A 177 1.01 -3.07 26.50
CA LEU A 177 1.94 -1.97 26.72
C LEU A 177 1.23 -0.61 26.78
N ALA A 178 0.23 -0.38 25.91
CA ALA A 178 -0.45 0.91 25.87
C ALA A 178 -1.10 1.30 27.22
N PRO A 179 -1.73 0.38 27.98
CA PRO A 179 -2.30 0.71 29.29
C PRO A 179 -1.26 1.05 30.37
N LEU A 180 0.02 0.69 30.18
CA LEU A 180 1.07 0.98 31.14
C LEU A 180 1.60 2.43 31.06
N PHE A 181 1.24 3.16 30.01
CA PHE A 181 1.68 4.53 29.80
C PHE A 181 0.51 5.50 29.96
N SER A 182 0.78 6.67 30.54
CA SER A 182 -0.21 7.76 30.63
C SER A 182 -0.71 8.22 29.27
N ILE A 183 0.11 8.06 28.23
CA ILE A 183 -0.23 8.37 26.83
C ILE A 183 -0.10 7.07 26.02
N PRO A 184 -1.22 6.41 25.64
CA PRO A 184 -1.23 5.06 25.03
C PRO A 184 -0.36 4.90 23.78
N ILE A 185 -0.18 5.96 22.98
CA ILE A 185 0.65 5.95 21.77
C ILE A 185 2.11 5.55 22.06
N ILE A 186 2.64 5.86 23.24
CA ILE A 186 4.01 5.51 23.64
C ILE A 186 4.15 3.98 23.71
N GLY A 187 3.17 3.29 24.30
CA GLY A 187 3.14 1.85 24.33
C GLY A 187 3.08 1.20 22.94
N LEU A 188 2.31 1.80 22.02
CA LEU A 188 2.29 1.37 20.62
C LEU A 188 3.63 1.61 19.91
N ALA A 189 4.32 2.71 20.22
CA ALA A 189 5.64 3.01 19.67
C ALA A 189 6.67 1.95 20.09
N TRP A 190 6.67 1.54 21.36
CA TRP A 190 7.47 0.41 21.84
C TRP A 190 7.06 -0.91 21.18
N GLY A 191 5.76 -1.09 20.88
CA GLY A 191 5.26 -2.23 20.12
C GLY A 191 5.85 -2.33 18.71
N VAL A 192 6.05 -1.20 18.03
CA VAL A 192 6.72 -1.16 16.71
C VAL A 192 8.18 -1.62 16.84
N LEU A 193 8.91 -1.14 17.86
CA LEU A 193 10.29 -1.55 18.10
C LEU A 193 10.38 -3.04 18.45
N LEU A 194 9.51 -3.52 19.34
CA LEU A 194 9.39 -4.91 19.72
C LEU A 194 9.13 -5.81 18.50
N ALA A 195 8.26 -5.36 17.60
CA ALA A 195 7.99 -6.07 16.34
C ALA A 195 9.27 -6.28 15.53
N GLY A 196 10.08 -5.23 15.37
CA GLY A 196 11.35 -5.32 14.65
C GLY A 196 12.33 -6.32 15.30
N ILE A 197 12.43 -6.32 16.63
CA ILE A 197 13.28 -7.26 17.37
C ILE A 197 12.79 -8.70 17.15
N ILE A 198 11.51 -8.98 17.34
CA ILE A 198 10.94 -10.33 17.18
C ILE A 198 11.07 -10.79 15.72
N GLN A 199 10.78 -9.92 14.75
CA GLN A 199 10.96 -10.23 13.33
C GLN A 199 12.39 -10.63 13.00
N LEU A 200 13.40 -9.92 13.54
CA LEU A 200 14.80 -10.24 13.32
C LEU A 200 15.18 -11.56 13.98
N LEU A 201 14.83 -11.77 15.25
CA LEU A 201 15.15 -13.00 15.98
C LEU A 201 14.61 -14.26 15.29
N ILE A 202 13.37 -14.20 14.78
CA ILE A 202 12.76 -15.33 14.07
C ILE A 202 13.50 -15.64 12.75
N GLN A 203 14.14 -14.65 12.10
CA GLN A 203 14.91 -14.87 10.88
C GLN A 203 16.27 -15.56 11.13
N LEU A 204 16.83 -15.50 12.35
CA LEU A 204 18.15 -16.05 12.64
C LEU A 204 18.19 -17.59 12.56
N ALA A 205 17.15 -18.27 13.04
CA ALA A 205 17.11 -19.74 13.05
C ALA A 205 17.17 -20.37 11.64
N PRO A 206 16.40 -19.93 10.64
CA PRO A 206 16.53 -20.42 9.26
C PRO A 206 17.88 -20.12 8.61
N LEU A 207 18.51 -18.97 8.95
CA LEU A 207 19.85 -18.62 8.45
C LEU A 207 20.93 -19.56 9.02
N SER A 208 20.84 -19.91 10.31
CA SER A 208 21.70 -20.87 10.93
C SER A 208 21.59 -22.26 10.28
N GLN A 209 20.36 -22.70 9.95
CA GLN A 209 20.12 -24.00 9.30
C GLN A 209 20.73 -24.13 7.90
N ILE A 210 20.98 -23.03 7.20
CA ILE A 210 21.60 -23.00 5.87
C ILE A 210 23.08 -22.59 5.93
N ASP A 211 23.65 -22.50 7.13
CA ASP A 211 25.02 -22.05 7.37
C ASP A 211 25.34 -20.68 6.76
N ARG A 212 24.37 -19.75 6.87
CA ARG A 212 24.46 -18.38 6.34
C ARG A 212 24.12 -17.32 7.41
N LEU A 213 24.28 -17.67 8.69
CA LEU A 213 24.14 -16.72 9.79
C LEU A 213 25.27 -15.68 9.71
N PRO A 214 24.97 -14.37 9.52
CA PRO A 214 26.02 -13.37 9.39
C PRO A 214 26.68 -13.07 10.74
N ILE A 215 27.99 -12.97 10.73
CA ILE A 215 28.79 -12.38 11.80
C ILE A 215 29.18 -10.97 11.30
N PRO A 216 28.57 -9.90 11.80
CA PRO A 216 28.74 -8.57 11.23
C PRO A 216 30.22 -8.12 11.29
N ARG A 217 30.78 -7.79 10.14
CA ARG A 217 32.12 -7.20 9.98
C ARG A 217 32.02 -6.02 9.01
N ILE A 218 32.71 -4.92 9.29
CA ILE A 218 32.75 -3.79 8.37
C ILE A 218 33.71 -4.14 7.23
N GLY A 219 33.19 -4.16 5.99
CA GLY A 219 33.97 -4.57 4.82
C GLY A 219 33.70 -3.71 3.59
N LEU A 220 33.90 -2.39 3.69
CA LEU A 220 33.72 -1.44 2.57
C LEU A 220 34.62 -1.70 1.37
N GLN A 221 35.73 -2.45 1.55
CA GLN A 221 36.65 -2.79 0.48
C GLN A 221 36.21 -4.02 -0.33
N ASN A 222 35.31 -4.85 0.21
CA ASN A 222 34.80 -6.02 -0.48
C ASN A 222 34.06 -5.62 -1.77
N GLU A 223 34.43 -6.24 -2.90
CA GLU A 223 33.86 -5.91 -4.21
C GLU A 223 32.35 -6.13 -4.29
N GLY A 224 31.86 -7.22 -3.69
CA GLY A 224 30.41 -7.50 -3.64
C GLY A 224 29.64 -6.44 -2.87
N VAL A 225 30.18 -5.99 -1.73
CA VAL A 225 29.60 -4.91 -0.93
C VAL A 225 29.53 -3.61 -1.74
N LYS A 226 30.62 -3.21 -2.41
CA LYS A 226 30.64 -2.03 -3.30
C LYS A 226 29.61 -2.12 -4.41
N LYS A 227 29.53 -3.29 -5.09
CA LYS A 227 28.54 -3.53 -6.16
C LYS A 227 27.10 -3.35 -5.65
N VAL A 228 26.77 -3.89 -4.45
CA VAL A 228 25.43 -3.73 -3.86
C VAL A 228 25.09 -2.26 -3.66
N PHE A 229 25.96 -1.47 -3.02
CA PHE A 229 25.70 -0.05 -2.77
C PHE A 229 25.61 0.78 -4.06
N ILE A 230 26.45 0.50 -5.06
CA ILE A 230 26.41 1.17 -6.38
C ILE A 230 25.09 0.89 -7.08
N LEU A 231 24.60 -0.36 -7.06
CA LEU A 231 23.32 -0.73 -7.68
C LEU A 231 22.10 -0.22 -6.90
N MET A 232 22.22 -0.05 -5.58
CA MET A 232 21.15 0.51 -4.77
C MET A 232 20.85 1.97 -5.13
N LEU A 233 21.84 2.79 -5.43
CA LEU A 233 21.63 4.22 -5.63
C LEU A 233 20.67 4.56 -6.77
N PRO A 234 20.80 4.01 -7.99
CA PRO A 234 19.81 4.20 -9.06
C PRO A 234 18.42 3.65 -8.69
N ALA A 235 18.36 2.52 -7.97
CA ALA A 235 17.11 1.91 -7.55
C ALA A 235 16.37 2.76 -6.49
N ILE A 236 17.11 3.41 -5.58
CA ILE A 236 16.55 4.39 -4.62
C ILE A 236 15.95 5.58 -5.36
N ILE A 237 16.66 6.15 -6.33
CA ILE A 237 16.17 7.29 -7.11
C ILE A 237 14.92 6.89 -7.91
N ALA A 238 14.94 5.75 -8.58
CA ALA A 238 13.80 5.27 -9.36
C ALA A 238 12.55 4.99 -8.49
N GLY A 239 12.74 4.38 -7.31
CA GLY A 239 11.67 4.12 -6.33
C GLY A 239 11.20 5.36 -5.58
N GLY A 240 12.03 6.40 -5.53
CA GLY A 240 11.80 7.61 -4.72
C GLY A 240 10.60 8.41 -5.15
N VAL A 241 10.34 8.53 -6.45
CA VAL A 241 9.22 9.33 -6.98
C VAL A 241 7.87 8.88 -6.41
N ALA A 242 7.63 7.58 -6.33
CA ALA A 242 6.40 7.05 -5.75
C ALA A 242 6.27 7.34 -4.23
N GLN A 243 7.41 7.38 -3.52
CA GLN A 243 7.43 7.72 -2.09
C GLN A 243 7.18 9.21 -1.84
N ILE A 244 7.66 10.07 -2.73
CA ILE A 244 7.44 11.53 -2.64
C ILE A 244 5.94 11.85 -2.66
N ASN A 245 5.15 11.20 -3.51
CA ASN A 245 3.70 11.43 -3.55
C ASN A 245 3.02 11.13 -2.21
N LEU A 246 3.35 9.98 -1.60
CA LEU A 246 2.83 9.60 -0.27
C LEU A 246 3.23 10.57 0.83
N LEU A 247 4.41 11.17 0.71
CA LEU A 247 4.91 12.16 1.66
C LEU A 247 4.18 13.49 1.52
N ILE A 248 3.98 13.96 0.29
CA ILE A 248 3.28 15.21 0.00
C ILE A 248 1.86 15.19 0.59
N ASP A 249 1.09 14.12 0.34
CA ASP A 249 -0.24 13.99 0.92
C ASP A 249 -0.21 13.99 2.46
N THR A 250 0.84 13.42 3.06
CA THR A 250 1.02 13.40 4.52
C THR A 250 1.37 14.79 5.06
N VAL A 251 2.24 15.54 4.36
CA VAL A 251 2.57 16.94 4.69
C VAL A 251 1.31 17.79 4.69
N PHE A 252 0.54 17.76 3.60
CA PHE A 252 -0.72 18.52 3.51
C PHE A 252 -1.73 18.10 4.58
N ALA A 253 -1.89 16.79 4.82
CA ALA A 253 -2.81 16.28 5.83
C ALA A 253 -2.45 16.76 7.25
N SER A 254 -1.14 16.89 7.56
CA SER A 254 -0.68 17.36 8.85
C SER A 254 -1.03 18.84 9.13
N LEU A 255 -1.18 19.65 8.07
CA LEU A 255 -1.52 21.08 8.15
C LEU A 255 -3.04 21.33 8.33
N LEU A 256 -3.85 20.28 8.19
CA LEU A 256 -5.29 20.36 8.33
C LEU A 256 -5.74 20.17 9.79
N MET A 257 -7.05 20.24 10.00
CA MET A 257 -7.64 20.03 11.33
C MET A 257 -7.30 18.64 11.87
N THR A 258 -7.22 18.54 13.20
CA THR A 258 -7.01 17.28 13.93
C THR A 258 -8.05 16.24 13.50
N GLY A 259 -7.62 15.00 13.28
CA GLY A 259 -8.41 13.91 12.72
C GLY A 259 -8.22 13.71 11.22
N SER A 260 -7.80 14.76 10.46
CA SER A 260 -7.65 14.67 9.00
C SER A 260 -6.70 13.56 8.54
N PRO A 261 -5.49 13.39 9.11
CA PRO A 261 -4.61 12.27 8.75
C PRO A 261 -5.24 10.91 8.99
N THR A 262 -5.99 10.75 10.09
CA THR A 262 -6.67 9.51 10.44
C THR A 262 -7.84 9.21 9.49
N TRP A 263 -8.69 10.19 9.19
CA TRP A 263 -9.82 10.00 8.27
C TRP A 263 -9.35 9.63 6.87
N LEU A 264 -8.29 10.28 6.37
CA LEU A 264 -7.66 9.89 5.10
C LEU A 264 -7.07 8.48 5.16
N TYR A 265 -6.40 8.13 6.25
CA TYR A 265 -5.80 6.80 6.44
C TYR A 265 -6.85 5.68 6.41
N VAL A 266 -7.94 5.84 7.16
CA VAL A 266 -9.06 4.88 7.22
C VAL A 266 -9.70 4.73 5.83
N SER A 267 -9.93 5.84 5.14
CA SER A 267 -10.54 5.85 3.80
C SER A 267 -9.63 5.19 2.75
N ASP A 268 -8.33 5.54 2.74
CA ASP A 268 -7.35 4.91 1.85
C ASP A 268 -7.27 3.39 2.12
N ARG A 269 -7.34 2.98 3.39
CA ARG A 269 -7.33 1.57 3.75
C ARG A 269 -8.43 0.77 3.08
N LEU A 270 -9.63 1.32 3.00
CA LEU A 270 -10.77 0.68 2.35
C LEU A 270 -10.62 0.63 0.82
N ILE A 271 -10.09 1.68 0.20
CA ILE A 271 -9.76 1.70 -1.23
C ILE A 271 -8.71 0.66 -1.60
N GLN A 272 -7.75 0.40 -0.70
CA GLN A 272 -6.71 -0.61 -0.94
C GLN A 272 -7.25 -2.06 -1.03
N PHE A 273 -8.46 -2.34 -0.54
CA PHE A 273 -9.05 -3.68 -0.64
C PHE A 273 -9.34 -4.09 -2.09
N PRO A 274 -10.22 -3.43 -2.85
CA PRO A 274 -10.46 -3.80 -4.24
C PRO A 274 -9.21 -3.64 -5.11
N LEU A 275 -8.41 -2.60 -4.87
CA LEU A 275 -7.15 -2.38 -5.58
C LEU A 275 -6.18 -3.55 -5.37
N GLY A 276 -6.04 -4.02 -4.13
CA GLY A 276 -5.09 -5.06 -3.77
C GLY A 276 -5.53 -6.47 -4.16
N ILE A 277 -6.83 -6.75 -4.14
CA ILE A 277 -7.35 -8.07 -4.50
C ILE A 277 -7.37 -8.23 -6.03
N PHE A 278 -7.91 -7.26 -6.74
CA PHE A 278 -8.18 -7.41 -8.17
C PHE A 278 -7.06 -6.82 -9.05
N ALA A 279 -6.68 -5.57 -8.83
CA ALA A 279 -5.81 -4.88 -9.76
C ALA A 279 -4.36 -5.38 -9.70
N ILE A 280 -3.86 -5.75 -8.52
CA ILE A 280 -2.52 -6.32 -8.37
C ILE A 280 -2.49 -7.72 -9.01
N ALA A 281 -3.51 -8.55 -8.80
CA ALA A 281 -3.60 -9.88 -9.43
C ALA A 281 -3.58 -9.78 -10.96
N ILE A 282 -4.38 -8.87 -11.54
CA ILE A 282 -4.40 -8.63 -12.99
C ILE A 282 -3.01 -8.18 -13.48
N GLY A 283 -2.40 -7.20 -12.82
CA GLY A 283 -1.10 -6.66 -13.23
C GLY A 283 0.04 -7.68 -13.21
N THR A 284 0.05 -8.60 -12.23
CA THR A 284 1.09 -9.64 -12.11
C THR A 284 1.01 -10.69 -13.22
N VAL A 285 -0.19 -11.03 -13.68
CA VAL A 285 -0.39 -11.98 -14.79
C VAL A 285 -0.20 -11.29 -16.15
N LEU A 286 -0.59 -10.04 -16.26
CA LEU A 286 -0.60 -9.30 -17.51
C LEU A 286 0.81 -9.00 -18.03
N LEU A 287 1.75 -8.60 -17.16
CA LEU A 287 3.09 -8.18 -17.60
C LEU A 287 3.85 -9.31 -18.32
N PRO A 288 3.98 -10.54 -17.81
CA PRO A 288 4.62 -11.63 -18.52
C PRO A 288 3.92 -11.97 -19.85
N SER A 289 2.59 -11.94 -19.85
CA SER A 289 1.75 -12.25 -21.00
C SER A 289 1.95 -11.24 -22.13
N LEU A 290 1.92 -9.94 -21.84
CA LEU A 290 2.20 -8.88 -22.83
C LEU A 290 3.65 -8.91 -23.32
N SER A 291 4.60 -9.21 -22.41
CA SER A 291 6.01 -9.33 -22.79
C SER A 291 6.24 -10.47 -23.79
N SER A 292 5.61 -11.62 -23.57
CA SER A 292 5.67 -12.76 -24.49
C SER A 292 5.04 -12.43 -25.85
N ALA A 293 3.84 -11.80 -25.85
CA ALA A 293 3.19 -11.39 -27.12
C ALA A 293 4.05 -10.37 -27.89
N ASN A 294 4.63 -9.41 -27.18
CA ASN A 294 5.53 -8.41 -27.80
C ASN A 294 6.81 -9.03 -28.37
N GLN A 295 7.44 -9.97 -27.67
CA GLN A 295 8.63 -10.69 -28.16
C GLN A 295 8.35 -11.52 -29.42
N ARG A 296 7.15 -12.11 -29.53
CA ARG A 296 6.70 -12.85 -30.72
C ARG A 296 6.27 -11.96 -31.89
N GLY A 297 6.18 -10.65 -31.69
CA GLY A 297 5.64 -9.71 -32.67
C GLY A 297 4.14 -9.84 -32.91
N ASP A 298 3.42 -10.57 -32.04
CA ASP A 298 1.96 -10.80 -32.15
C ASP A 298 1.18 -9.63 -31.55
N LEU A 299 1.01 -8.59 -32.35
CA LEU A 299 0.27 -7.39 -31.98
C LEU A 299 -1.24 -7.68 -31.75
N THR A 300 -1.77 -8.70 -32.41
CA THR A 300 -3.20 -9.08 -32.27
C THR A 300 -3.45 -9.66 -30.88
N LEU A 301 -2.63 -10.62 -30.46
CA LEU A 301 -2.68 -11.20 -29.12
C LEU A 301 -2.42 -10.13 -28.06
N TYR A 302 -1.45 -9.24 -28.28
CA TYR A 302 -1.15 -8.13 -27.37
C TYR A 302 -2.38 -7.25 -27.13
N LYS A 303 -3.04 -6.79 -28.21
CA LYS A 303 -4.27 -5.96 -28.12
C LYS A 303 -5.41 -6.69 -27.43
N GLU A 304 -5.57 -7.98 -27.73
CA GLU A 304 -6.63 -8.80 -27.13
C GLU A 304 -6.45 -8.92 -25.61
N GLN A 305 -5.23 -9.25 -25.15
CA GLN A 305 -4.92 -9.37 -23.72
C GLN A 305 -5.10 -8.06 -22.99
N LEU A 306 -4.64 -6.96 -23.58
CA LEU A 306 -4.81 -5.63 -23.00
C LEU A 306 -6.29 -5.26 -22.90
N ARG A 307 -7.08 -5.53 -23.95
CA ARG A 307 -8.54 -5.28 -23.97
C ARG A 307 -9.28 -6.13 -22.93
N LYS A 308 -8.94 -7.42 -22.79
CA LYS A 308 -9.53 -8.30 -21.77
C LYS A 308 -9.25 -7.77 -20.37
N SER A 309 -8.00 -7.39 -20.07
CA SER A 309 -7.62 -6.84 -18.76
C SER A 309 -8.30 -5.50 -18.46
N GLN A 310 -8.44 -4.61 -19.44
CA GLN A 310 -9.19 -3.36 -19.27
C GLN A 310 -10.66 -3.61 -18.96
N ARG A 311 -11.31 -4.54 -19.69
CA ARG A 311 -12.70 -4.92 -19.43
C ARG A 311 -12.86 -5.52 -18.03
N LEU A 312 -11.95 -6.40 -17.63
CA LEU A 312 -11.98 -7.00 -16.29
C LEU A 312 -11.84 -5.94 -15.20
N VAL A 313 -10.92 -4.98 -15.37
CA VAL A 313 -10.78 -3.85 -14.44
C VAL A 313 -12.07 -3.04 -14.36
N MET A 314 -12.67 -2.67 -15.49
CA MET A 314 -13.92 -1.88 -15.49
C MET A 314 -15.10 -2.66 -14.88
N PHE A 315 -15.19 -3.96 -15.16
CA PHE A 315 -16.21 -4.85 -14.60
C PHE A 315 -16.14 -4.90 -13.06
N LEU A 316 -14.95 -4.83 -12.48
CA LEU A 316 -14.73 -4.88 -11.03
C LEU A 316 -14.71 -3.50 -10.39
N ALA A 317 -14.10 -2.50 -11.05
CA ALA A 317 -13.93 -1.17 -10.48
C ALA A 317 -15.25 -0.41 -10.34
N ILE A 318 -16.11 -0.43 -11.36
CA ILE A 318 -17.34 0.39 -11.35
C ILE A 318 -18.27 -0.01 -10.20
N PRO A 319 -18.66 -1.29 -10.00
CA PRO A 319 -19.47 -1.67 -8.85
C PRO A 319 -18.75 -1.43 -7.51
N SER A 320 -17.40 -1.56 -7.47
CA SER A 320 -16.62 -1.24 -6.26
C SER A 320 -16.70 0.24 -5.89
N VAL A 321 -16.65 1.15 -6.88
CA VAL A 321 -16.86 2.60 -6.64
C VAL A 321 -18.22 2.84 -6.01
N ILE A 322 -19.26 2.26 -6.59
CA ILE A 322 -20.65 2.42 -6.13
C ILE A 322 -20.79 1.90 -4.69
N GLY A 323 -20.33 0.68 -4.43
CA GLY A 323 -20.36 0.10 -3.09
C GLY A 323 -19.58 0.92 -2.07
N LEU A 324 -18.34 1.33 -2.39
CA LEU A 324 -17.52 2.15 -1.48
C LEU A 324 -18.12 3.54 -1.26
N ALA A 325 -18.72 4.16 -2.26
CA ALA A 325 -19.31 5.49 -2.13
C ALA A 325 -20.63 5.45 -1.36
N LEU A 326 -21.57 4.58 -1.75
CA LEU A 326 -22.91 4.54 -1.15
C LEU A 326 -22.93 3.82 0.20
N CYS A 327 -22.10 2.80 0.41
CA CYS A 327 -21.96 2.13 1.71
C CYS A 327 -20.80 2.68 2.57
N SER A 328 -20.26 3.86 2.24
CA SER A 328 -19.08 4.42 2.93
C SER A 328 -19.28 4.53 4.45
N GLU A 329 -20.41 5.06 4.87
CA GLU A 329 -20.75 5.19 6.29
C GLU A 329 -20.97 3.83 6.97
N HIS A 330 -21.68 2.92 6.30
CA HIS A 330 -21.91 1.55 6.77
C HIS A 330 -20.60 0.77 6.97
N LEU A 331 -19.69 0.87 6.00
CA LEU A 331 -18.36 0.26 6.04
C LEU A 331 -17.52 0.80 7.20
N ILE A 332 -17.40 2.12 7.30
CA ILE A 332 -16.56 2.75 8.32
C ILE A 332 -17.15 2.58 9.71
N SER A 333 -18.48 2.73 9.85
CA SER A 333 -19.17 2.50 11.12
C SER A 333 -18.98 1.06 11.63
N THR A 334 -19.19 0.08 10.75
CA THR A 334 -19.04 -1.34 11.11
C THR A 334 -17.61 -1.69 11.52
N LEU A 335 -16.61 -1.20 10.77
CA LEU A 335 -15.23 -1.60 10.98
C LEU A 335 -14.52 -0.76 12.05
N PHE A 336 -14.76 0.55 12.11
CA PHE A 336 -13.93 1.46 12.90
C PHE A 336 -14.65 2.18 14.04
N GLN A 337 -16.01 2.28 14.05
CA GLN A 337 -16.74 2.99 15.09
C GLN A 337 -16.72 2.20 16.42
N ARG A 338 -15.66 2.40 17.19
CA ARG A 338 -15.46 1.80 18.52
C ARG A 338 -14.43 2.60 19.32
N GLY A 339 -14.51 2.49 20.67
CA GLY A 339 -13.63 3.20 21.59
C GLY A 339 -13.65 4.70 21.33
N GLU A 340 -12.48 5.28 21.10
CA GLU A 340 -12.30 6.72 20.87
C GLU A 340 -12.56 7.18 19.42
N PHE A 341 -13.00 6.28 18.53
CA PHE A 341 -13.39 6.65 17.16
C PHE A 341 -14.92 6.77 17.09
N PHE A 342 -15.40 8.00 17.15
CA PHE A 342 -16.81 8.32 17.28
C PHE A 342 -17.53 8.41 15.93
N TYR A 343 -18.86 8.56 15.99
CA TYR A 343 -19.68 8.73 14.78
C TYR A 343 -19.34 9.98 13.95
N THR A 344 -18.89 11.04 14.60
CA THR A 344 -18.37 12.23 13.92
C THR A 344 -17.18 11.90 13.00
N ASP A 345 -16.31 10.98 13.45
CA ASP A 345 -15.17 10.50 12.66
C ASP A 345 -15.63 9.62 11.50
N VAL A 346 -16.64 8.78 11.73
CA VAL A 346 -17.28 7.99 10.67
C VAL A 346 -17.75 8.89 9.55
N THR A 347 -18.47 9.96 9.87
CA THR A 347 -19.00 10.91 8.90
C THR A 347 -17.88 11.60 8.11
N GLN A 348 -16.80 12.03 8.77
CA GLN A 348 -15.68 12.68 8.09
C GLN A 348 -14.90 11.70 7.21
N ALA A 349 -14.57 10.53 7.73
CA ALA A 349 -13.87 9.52 6.97
C ALA A 349 -14.71 9.02 5.77
N SER A 350 -16.03 8.92 5.90
CA SER A 350 -16.94 8.56 4.79
C SER A 350 -16.88 9.55 3.64
N LYS A 351 -16.83 10.84 3.93
CA LYS A 351 -16.68 11.88 2.88
C LYS A 351 -15.35 11.72 2.12
N SER A 352 -14.25 11.42 2.82
CA SER A 352 -12.96 11.13 2.17
C SER A 352 -13.01 9.83 1.38
N LEU A 353 -13.69 8.80 1.87
CA LEU A 353 -13.85 7.54 1.14
C LEU A 353 -14.64 7.73 -0.16
N ILE A 354 -15.71 8.52 -0.13
CA ILE A 354 -16.45 8.89 -1.33
C ILE A 354 -15.52 9.59 -2.34
N ALA A 355 -14.75 10.58 -1.89
CA ALA A 355 -13.82 11.32 -2.75
C ALA A 355 -12.73 10.43 -3.36
N PHE A 356 -12.15 9.52 -2.59
CA PHE A 356 -11.17 8.54 -3.08
C PHE A 356 -11.79 7.51 -4.03
N SER A 357 -13.05 7.10 -3.81
CA SER A 357 -13.70 6.06 -4.62
C SER A 357 -13.81 6.48 -6.09
N PHE A 358 -13.97 7.77 -6.40
CA PHE A 358 -13.90 8.28 -7.77
C PHE A 358 -12.56 8.00 -8.46
N GLY A 359 -11.47 7.93 -7.70
CA GLY A 359 -10.13 7.59 -8.20
C GLY A 359 -9.92 6.09 -8.46
N LEU A 360 -10.71 5.22 -7.85
CA LEU A 360 -10.49 3.76 -7.86
C LEU A 360 -10.37 3.16 -9.28
N PRO A 361 -11.23 3.49 -10.26
CA PRO A 361 -11.10 2.95 -11.62
C PRO A 361 -9.76 3.32 -12.25
N PHE A 362 -9.27 4.51 -11.99
CA PHE A 362 -8.01 5.01 -12.52
C PHE A 362 -6.81 4.36 -11.82
N PHE A 363 -6.85 4.20 -10.49
CA PHE A 363 -5.83 3.46 -9.75
C PHE A 363 -5.74 2.01 -10.21
N MET A 364 -6.87 1.35 -10.47
CA MET A 364 -6.90 -0.01 -10.97
C MET A 364 -6.42 -0.09 -12.42
N MET A 365 -6.83 0.86 -13.28
CA MET A 365 -6.43 0.90 -14.68
C MET A 365 -4.92 1.13 -14.83
N MET A 366 -4.28 1.90 -13.96
CA MET A 366 -2.81 2.06 -13.92
C MET A 366 -2.10 0.72 -13.80
N LYS A 367 -2.67 -0.27 -13.07
CA LYS A 367 -2.09 -1.63 -12.94
C LYS A 367 -2.19 -2.46 -14.22
N VAL A 368 -2.94 -1.98 -15.23
CA VAL A 368 -3.02 -2.56 -16.57
C VAL A 368 -2.15 -1.77 -17.55
N LEU A 369 -2.21 -0.44 -17.51
CA LEU A 369 -1.53 0.40 -18.51
C LEU A 369 -0.01 0.44 -18.29
N VAL A 370 0.47 0.53 -17.05
CA VAL A 370 1.93 0.56 -16.78
C VAL A 370 2.63 -0.71 -17.26
N PRO A 371 2.15 -1.95 -17.00
CA PRO A 371 2.69 -3.16 -17.60
C PRO A 371 2.72 -3.15 -19.14
N ALA A 372 1.75 -2.49 -19.79
CA ALA A 372 1.74 -2.38 -21.24
C ALA A 372 2.94 -1.59 -21.79
N PHE A 373 3.42 -0.58 -21.08
CA PHE A 373 4.66 0.11 -21.43
C PHE A 373 5.91 -0.70 -21.07
N PHE A 374 5.94 -1.29 -19.87
CA PHE A 374 7.08 -2.07 -19.40
C PHE A 374 7.36 -3.29 -20.28
N SER A 375 6.31 -3.96 -20.79
CA SER A 375 6.45 -5.08 -21.72
C SER A 375 7.17 -4.70 -23.02
N ARG A 376 7.18 -3.41 -23.38
CA ARG A 376 7.89 -2.82 -24.54
C ARG A 376 9.20 -2.14 -24.16
N LYS A 377 9.66 -2.35 -22.91
CA LYS A 377 10.87 -1.72 -22.34
C LYS A 377 10.78 -0.18 -22.25
N ASP A 378 9.59 0.39 -22.32
CA ASP A 378 9.34 1.83 -22.12
C ASP A 378 9.01 2.10 -20.66
N THR A 379 10.01 2.49 -19.90
CA THR A 379 9.85 2.91 -18.49
C THR A 379 9.71 4.42 -18.35
N LYS A 380 10.10 5.19 -19.39
CA LYS A 380 10.11 6.65 -19.35
C LYS A 380 8.70 7.24 -19.43
N THR A 381 7.86 6.72 -20.31
CA THR A 381 6.49 7.23 -20.49
C THR A 381 5.67 7.13 -19.20
N PRO A 382 5.58 5.99 -18.49
CA PRO A 382 4.93 5.93 -17.18
C PRO A 382 5.54 6.85 -16.11
N MET A 383 6.86 7.03 -16.13
CA MET A 383 7.55 7.96 -15.23
C MET A 383 7.11 9.41 -15.47
N TYR A 384 7.09 9.88 -16.71
CA TYR A 384 6.63 11.24 -17.03
C TYR A 384 5.15 11.46 -16.72
N ALA A 385 4.30 10.46 -16.96
CA ALA A 385 2.90 10.52 -16.58
C ALA A 385 2.73 10.61 -15.05
N ALA A 386 3.53 9.87 -14.28
CA ALA A 386 3.52 9.94 -12.83
C ALA A 386 4.03 11.30 -12.30
N LEU A 387 5.08 11.87 -12.91
CA LEU A 387 5.57 13.21 -12.54
C LEU A 387 4.54 14.31 -12.84
N ALA A 388 3.86 14.24 -13.99
CA ALA A 388 2.79 15.16 -14.32
C ALA A 388 1.61 15.06 -13.34
N ALA A 389 1.22 13.83 -12.96
CA ALA A 389 0.19 13.59 -11.97
C ALA A 389 0.61 14.10 -10.57
N LEU A 390 1.88 13.92 -10.18
CA LEU A 390 2.42 14.45 -8.93
C LEU A 390 2.34 15.98 -8.89
N ALA A 391 2.78 16.65 -9.95
CA ALA A 391 2.73 18.11 -10.04
C ALA A 391 1.27 18.62 -9.94
N LEU A 392 0.34 17.98 -10.65
CA LEU A 392 -1.07 18.30 -10.57
C LEU A 392 -1.62 18.03 -9.15
N ASN A 393 -1.24 16.92 -8.53
CA ASN A 393 -1.68 16.57 -7.17
C ASN A 393 -1.27 17.66 -6.15
N ILE A 394 -0.04 18.15 -6.22
CA ILE A 394 0.43 19.24 -5.33
C ILE A 394 -0.43 20.50 -5.50
N ILE A 395 -0.68 20.90 -6.74
CA ILE A 395 -1.49 22.09 -7.06
C ILE A 395 -2.92 21.91 -6.56
N LEU A 396 -3.52 20.76 -6.83
CA LEU A 396 -4.91 20.47 -6.45
C LEU A 396 -5.06 20.26 -4.94
N ASN A 397 -4.07 19.67 -4.28
CA ASN A 397 -4.05 19.56 -2.81
C ASN A 397 -4.14 20.94 -2.16
N TYR A 398 -3.31 21.89 -2.60
CA TYR A 398 -3.37 23.26 -2.10
C TYR A 398 -4.72 23.91 -2.43
N TYR A 399 -5.15 23.83 -3.67
CA TYR A 399 -6.37 24.50 -4.14
C TYR A 399 -7.64 23.95 -3.45
N PHE A 400 -7.83 22.63 -3.42
CA PHE A 400 -9.04 22.04 -2.82
C PHE A 400 -9.01 22.07 -1.29
N ALA A 401 -7.88 21.77 -0.67
CA ALA A 401 -7.86 21.68 0.78
C ALA A 401 -7.85 23.04 1.48
N PHE A 402 -7.14 24.05 0.92
CA PHE A 402 -6.95 25.32 1.59
C PHE A 402 -7.74 26.46 0.90
N THR A 403 -7.70 26.58 -0.43
CA THR A 403 -8.40 27.69 -1.12
C THR A 403 -9.91 27.48 -1.13
N LEU A 404 -10.38 26.27 -1.42
CA LEU A 404 -11.81 25.93 -1.38
C LEU A 404 -12.29 25.48 0.00
N GLY A 405 -11.38 25.22 0.93
CA GLY A 405 -11.71 24.83 2.30
C GLY A 405 -12.28 23.42 2.46
N TYR A 406 -12.09 22.52 1.47
CA TYR A 406 -12.57 21.13 1.56
C TYR A 406 -11.73 20.24 2.47
N GLY A 407 -10.60 20.73 2.99
CA GLY A 407 -9.74 20.02 3.92
C GLY A 407 -9.32 18.63 3.42
N HIS A 408 -9.46 17.61 4.24
CA HIS A 408 -9.07 16.23 3.91
C HIS A 408 -9.84 15.63 2.72
N ILE A 409 -11.09 16.05 2.50
CA ILE A 409 -11.89 15.62 1.34
C ILE A 409 -11.24 16.13 0.05
N GLY A 410 -10.73 17.37 0.08
CA GLY A 410 -10.00 17.99 -1.03
C GLY A 410 -8.74 17.21 -1.39
N LEU A 411 -7.96 16.71 -0.42
CA LEU A 411 -6.78 15.89 -0.67
C LEU A 411 -7.15 14.55 -1.33
N ALA A 412 -8.20 13.89 -0.85
CA ALA A 412 -8.70 12.65 -1.43
C ALA A 412 -9.15 12.84 -2.88
N PHE A 413 -9.84 13.93 -3.17
CA PHE A 413 -10.34 14.26 -4.51
C PHE A 413 -9.19 14.67 -5.45
N ALA A 414 -8.19 15.42 -4.97
CA ALA A 414 -6.98 15.76 -5.72
C ALA A 414 -6.22 14.52 -6.17
N SER A 415 -6.07 13.53 -5.29
CA SER A 415 -5.43 12.24 -5.60
C SER A 415 -6.23 11.48 -6.67
N SER A 416 -7.57 11.52 -6.63
CA SER A 416 -8.44 10.90 -7.62
C SER A 416 -8.30 11.55 -9.01
N ILE A 417 -8.26 12.88 -9.09
CA ILE A 417 -8.06 13.62 -10.36
C ILE A 417 -6.64 13.40 -10.91
N SER A 418 -5.63 13.35 -10.05
CA SER A 418 -4.26 13.09 -10.47
C SER A 418 -4.09 11.69 -11.06
N ALA A 419 -4.80 10.69 -10.49
CA ALA A 419 -4.84 9.35 -11.07
C ALA A 419 -5.56 9.33 -12.43
N LEU A 420 -6.65 10.10 -12.60
CA LEU A 420 -7.32 10.30 -13.89
C LEU A 420 -6.35 10.88 -14.93
N LEU A 421 -5.58 11.93 -14.58
CA LEU A 421 -4.60 12.52 -15.50
C LEU A 421 -3.56 11.50 -15.94
N SER A 422 -2.92 10.81 -15.00
CA SER A 422 -1.90 9.80 -15.31
C SER A 422 -2.45 8.69 -16.20
N THR A 423 -3.63 8.16 -15.86
CA THR A 423 -4.33 7.14 -16.64
C THR A 423 -4.68 7.66 -18.04
N GLY A 424 -5.19 8.90 -18.15
CA GLY A 424 -5.54 9.54 -19.41
C GLY A 424 -4.35 9.74 -20.33
N ILE A 425 -3.20 10.17 -19.81
CA ILE A 425 -1.95 10.31 -20.57
C ILE A 425 -1.54 8.95 -21.15
N LEU A 426 -1.42 7.92 -20.29
CA LEU A 426 -0.99 6.59 -20.73
C LEU A 426 -1.98 5.96 -21.72
N TYR A 427 -3.27 6.08 -21.47
CA TYR A 427 -4.31 5.59 -22.36
C TYR A 427 -4.24 6.25 -23.74
N THR A 428 -4.12 7.58 -23.79
CA THR A 428 -4.04 8.35 -25.02
C THR A 428 -2.80 7.95 -25.87
N ILE A 429 -1.65 7.75 -25.22
CA ILE A 429 -0.43 7.32 -25.91
C ILE A 429 -0.60 5.90 -26.49
N LEU A 430 -1.24 4.97 -25.76
CA LEU A 430 -1.51 3.62 -26.25
C LEU A 430 -2.52 3.61 -27.41
N VAL A 431 -3.52 4.49 -27.39
CA VAL A 431 -4.47 4.66 -28.51
C VAL A 431 -3.76 5.22 -29.73
N LYS A 432 -2.98 6.31 -29.59
CA LYS A 432 -2.19 6.88 -30.70
C LYS A 432 -1.18 5.89 -31.29
N GLY A 433 -0.59 5.03 -30.44
CA GLY A 433 0.30 3.96 -30.86
C GLY A 433 -0.41 2.74 -31.45
N ASN A 434 -1.74 2.77 -31.60
CA ASN A 434 -2.57 1.68 -32.11
C ASN A 434 -2.47 0.38 -31.29
N TYR A 435 -2.16 0.46 -29.98
CA TYR A 435 -2.19 -0.69 -29.06
C TYR A 435 -3.54 -0.89 -28.41
N ILE A 436 -4.36 0.16 -28.33
CA ILE A 436 -5.74 0.12 -27.85
C ILE A 436 -6.66 0.57 -28.98
N GLN A 437 -7.70 -0.22 -29.26
CA GLN A 437 -8.77 0.18 -30.15
C GLN A 437 -9.93 0.77 -29.36
N LEU A 438 -10.36 1.94 -29.77
CA LEU A 438 -11.57 2.55 -29.20
C LEU A 438 -12.79 1.70 -29.61
N THR A 439 -13.48 1.19 -28.62
CA THR A 439 -14.73 0.44 -28.82
C THR A 439 -15.91 1.38 -28.61
N SER A 440 -17.03 1.12 -29.31
CA SER A 440 -18.26 1.88 -29.09
C SER A 440 -18.62 1.93 -27.59
N PRO A 441 -18.97 3.10 -27.05
CA PRO A 441 -19.40 3.22 -25.65
C PRO A 441 -20.66 2.38 -25.35
N LEU A 442 -21.52 2.15 -26.32
CA LEU A 442 -22.75 1.36 -26.20
C LEU A 442 -22.61 -0.09 -26.65
N ASN A 443 -21.44 -0.71 -26.50
CA ASN A 443 -21.30 -2.15 -26.72
C ASN A 443 -22.00 -2.94 -25.61
N ARG A 444 -22.35 -4.22 -25.90
CA ARG A 444 -23.08 -5.09 -24.95
C ARG A 444 -22.39 -5.22 -23.60
N PHE A 445 -21.05 -5.18 -23.56
CA PHE A 445 -20.29 -5.26 -22.32
C PHE A 445 -20.52 -4.01 -21.45
N ASN A 446 -20.32 -2.82 -22.04
CA ASN A 446 -20.52 -1.57 -21.31
C ASN A 446 -21.98 -1.41 -20.85
N LEU A 447 -22.94 -1.80 -21.69
CA LEU A 447 -24.36 -1.80 -21.34
C LEU A 447 -24.63 -2.73 -20.14
N ALA A 448 -24.06 -3.92 -20.13
CA ALA A 448 -24.21 -4.87 -19.02
C ALA A 448 -23.63 -4.27 -17.70
N VAL A 449 -22.43 -3.69 -17.75
CA VAL A 449 -21.81 -3.03 -16.58
C VAL A 449 -22.66 -1.86 -16.10
N ILE A 450 -23.15 -1.01 -17.00
CA ILE A 450 -23.97 0.17 -16.65
C ILE A 450 -25.29 -0.29 -16.00
N LEU A 451 -26.04 -1.19 -16.63
CA LEU A 451 -27.32 -1.65 -16.09
C LEU A 451 -27.17 -2.45 -14.80
N GLY A 452 -26.12 -3.29 -14.70
CA GLY A 452 -25.78 -3.97 -13.46
C GLY A 452 -25.44 -2.96 -12.34
N SER A 453 -24.73 -1.90 -12.68
CA SER A 453 -24.38 -0.84 -11.73
C SER A 453 -25.59 -0.01 -11.29
N ILE A 454 -26.48 0.34 -12.22
CA ILE A 454 -27.75 1.03 -11.91
C ILE A 454 -28.60 0.20 -10.94
N SER A 455 -28.67 -1.13 -11.14
CA SER A 455 -29.42 -1.99 -10.24
C SER A 455 -28.86 -1.97 -8.80
N VAL A 456 -27.54 -1.96 -8.66
CA VAL A 456 -26.89 -1.83 -7.34
C VAL A 456 -27.20 -0.48 -6.73
N ILE A 457 -27.12 0.62 -7.49
CA ILE A 457 -27.46 1.97 -7.00
C ILE A 457 -28.90 2.00 -6.50
N LEU A 458 -29.86 1.50 -7.29
CA LEU A 458 -31.27 1.47 -6.91
C LEU A 458 -31.49 0.64 -5.65
N PHE A 459 -30.85 -0.52 -5.55
CA PHE A 459 -30.92 -1.35 -4.37
C PHE A 459 -30.36 -0.67 -3.12
N LEU A 460 -29.20 0.00 -3.24
CA LEU A 460 -28.56 0.65 -2.09
C LEU A 460 -29.33 1.90 -1.62
N ILE A 461 -29.99 2.63 -2.54
CA ILE A 461 -30.74 3.84 -2.20
C ILE A 461 -32.15 3.52 -1.68
N TYR A 462 -32.85 2.57 -2.34
CA TYR A 462 -34.27 2.29 -2.07
C TYR A 462 -34.50 0.95 -1.36
N GLY A 463 -33.44 0.16 -1.12
CA GLY A 463 -33.53 -1.12 -0.45
C GLY A 463 -33.72 -1.02 1.07
N PRO A 464 -33.90 -2.18 1.71
CA PRO A 464 -34.27 -2.24 3.15
C PRO A 464 -33.10 -1.92 4.08
N PHE A 465 -31.90 -1.70 3.57
CA PHE A 465 -30.68 -1.47 4.36
C PHE A 465 -30.33 0.02 4.54
N ASN A 466 -31.15 0.92 4.01
CA ASN A 466 -30.99 2.37 4.24
C ASN A 466 -31.48 2.74 5.66
N ILE A 467 -30.74 2.29 6.66
CA ILE A 467 -31.03 2.46 8.08
C ILE A 467 -29.87 3.16 8.78
N ASN A 468 -30.16 3.79 9.92
CA ASN A 468 -29.11 4.48 10.69
C ASN A 468 -28.21 3.46 11.41
N PHE A 469 -27.00 3.24 10.88
CA PHE A 469 -26.01 2.32 11.43
C PHE A 469 -25.52 2.74 12.83
N ASN A 470 -25.59 4.03 13.16
CA ASN A 470 -25.16 4.51 14.47
C ASN A 470 -25.98 3.92 15.64
N SER A 471 -27.27 3.63 15.40
CA SER A 471 -28.17 3.05 16.40
C SER A 471 -28.05 1.53 16.55
N LEU A 472 -27.36 0.85 15.68
CA LEU A 472 -27.24 -0.61 15.65
C LEU A 472 -26.10 -1.11 16.54
N SER A 473 -26.28 -2.32 17.10
CA SER A 473 -25.17 -3.04 17.74
C SER A 473 -24.10 -3.44 16.70
N PHE A 474 -22.90 -3.76 17.16
CA PHE A 474 -21.82 -4.20 16.27
C PHE A 474 -22.22 -5.44 15.44
N ILE A 475 -22.90 -6.41 16.06
CA ILE A 475 -23.32 -7.64 15.38
C ILE A 475 -24.35 -7.33 14.30
N ASP A 476 -25.33 -6.47 14.61
CA ASP A 476 -26.36 -6.06 13.65
C ASP A 476 -25.76 -5.29 12.48
N ARG A 477 -24.80 -4.38 12.72
CA ARG A 477 -24.06 -3.68 11.67
C ARG A 477 -23.33 -4.67 10.74
N LEU A 478 -22.66 -5.66 11.35
CA LEU A 478 -21.90 -6.67 10.59
C LEU A 478 -22.81 -7.53 9.71
N ILE A 479 -23.92 -8.01 10.25
CA ILE A 479 -24.91 -8.80 9.53
C ILE A 479 -25.53 -7.98 8.40
N THR A 480 -25.99 -6.78 8.71
CA THR A 480 -26.63 -5.88 7.76
C THR A 480 -25.71 -5.52 6.59
N LEU A 481 -24.48 -5.11 6.90
CA LEU A 481 -23.47 -4.79 5.88
C LEU A 481 -23.13 -6.03 5.03
N SER A 482 -23.00 -7.20 5.66
CA SER A 482 -22.69 -8.44 4.93
C SER A 482 -23.80 -8.83 3.95
N LEU A 483 -25.06 -8.69 4.36
CA LEU A 483 -26.23 -8.93 3.51
C LEU A 483 -26.32 -7.89 2.38
N GLU A 484 -26.14 -6.62 2.71
CA GLU A 484 -26.14 -5.51 1.75
C GLU A 484 -25.11 -5.72 0.63
N VAL A 485 -23.87 -6.05 1.01
CA VAL A 485 -22.79 -6.34 0.06
C VAL A 485 -23.07 -7.61 -0.75
N ALA A 486 -23.49 -8.70 -0.10
CA ALA A 486 -23.77 -9.96 -0.77
C ALA A 486 -24.89 -9.84 -1.82
N ILE A 487 -26.00 -9.17 -1.46
CA ILE A 487 -27.11 -8.93 -2.38
C ILE A 487 -26.69 -8.00 -3.53
N SER A 488 -25.92 -6.95 -3.25
CA SER A 488 -25.39 -6.04 -4.28
C SER A 488 -24.53 -6.79 -5.30
N ILE A 489 -23.62 -7.66 -4.84
CA ILE A 489 -22.80 -8.50 -5.72
C ILE A 489 -23.68 -9.44 -6.55
N LEU A 490 -24.64 -10.10 -5.91
CA LEU A 490 -25.54 -11.03 -6.59
C LEU A 490 -26.37 -10.35 -7.68
N LEU A 491 -26.97 -9.21 -7.37
CA LEU A 491 -27.74 -8.40 -8.33
C LEU A 491 -26.87 -7.98 -9.52
N TYR A 492 -25.67 -7.46 -9.24
CA TYR A 492 -24.74 -7.08 -10.29
C TYR A 492 -24.39 -8.24 -11.22
N LEU A 493 -24.03 -9.39 -10.64
CA LEU A 493 -23.66 -10.59 -11.41
C LEU A 493 -24.84 -11.17 -12.21
N LEU A 494 -26.05 -11.19 -11.65
CA LEU A 494 -27.24 -11.69 -12.33
C LEU A 494 -27.58 -10.84 -13.55
N ILE A 495 -27.60 -9.49 -13.40
CA ILE A 495 -27.95 -8.58 -14.50
C ILE A 495 -26.87 -8.58 -15.57
N THR A 496 -25.59 -8.50 -15.17
CA THR A 496 -24.49 -8.55 -16.14
C THR A 496 -24.48 -9.87 -16.91
N ARG A 497 -24.76 -11.01 -16.26
CA ARG A 497 -24.88 -12.31 -16.90
C ARG A 497 -26.09 -12.39 -17.83
N ALA A 498 -27.24 -11.82 -17.46
CA ALA A 498 -28.44 -11.81 -18.31
C ALA A 498 -28.19 -11.04 -19.62
N ILE A 499 -27.46 -9.93 -19.58
CA ILE A 499 -27.22 -9.06 -20.75
C ILE A 499 -26.05 -9.57 -21.59
N PHE A 500 -24.91 -9.92 -20.96
CA PHE A 500 -23.68 -10.28 -21.65
C PHE A 500 -23.61 -11.80 -21.98
N GLY A 501 -24.43 -12.63 -21.31
CA GLY A 501 -24.56 -14.05 -21.56
C GLY A 501 -23.32 -14.86 -21.21
N LYS A 502 -23.11 -16.01 -21.88
CA LYS A 502 -21.95 -16.91 -21.65
C LYS A 502 -20.58 -16.23 -21.89
N LYS A 503 -20.53 -15.16 -22.67
CA LYS A 503 -19.29 -14.40 -22.92
C LYS A 503 -18.70 -13.74 -21.66
N LEU A 504 -19.44 -13.68 -20.57
CA LEU A 504 -18.90 -13.23 -19.28
C LEU A 504 -17.78 -14.16 -18.78
N GLN A 505 -17.87 -15.46 -19.08
CA GLN A 505 -16.84 -16.44 -18.72
C GLN A 505 -15.52 -16.24 -19.49
N GLU A 506 -15.55 -15.56 -20.65
CA GLU A 506 -14.35 -15.26 -21.44
C GLU A 506 -13.53 -14.08 -20.85
N LEU A 507 -14.05 -13.39 -19.83
CA LEU A 507 -13.34 -12.33 -19.12
C LEU A 507 -12.44 -12.88 -18.00
N PHE A 508 -12.78 -14.06 -17.49
CA PHE A 508 -12.05 -14.75 -16.43
C PHE A 508 -11.29 -15.95 -17.01
#